data_5a6804bbc2d6c283df85d06fa9e8ab1f
#
_entry.id   5a6804bbc2d6c283df85d06fa9e8ab1f
#
_cell.length_a   1.000
_cell.length_b   1.000
_cell.length_c   1.000
_cell.angle_alpha   90.00
_cell.angle_beta   90.00
_cell.angle_gamma   90.00
#
_symmetry.space_group_name_H-M   'P 1'
#
loop_
_entity.id
_entity.type
_entity.pdbx_description
1 polymer ?
#
loop_
_entity_poly.entity_id
_entity_poly.type
_entity_poly.pdbx_seq_one_letter_code
_entity_poly.pdbx_strand_id
1 'polypeptide(L)'
;LASVVADSASVALTVGSAGTVSSLSANNSILEVYGRFDTRYTTPRTTAFISQPYGSAEFDLFHFETITDGAYANDKFKISIADLKASNDPNYEYGTFEVQVRKFDDEDTGPQMLERFPGCTLDPNHERYIARVIGDMKMRYDFDSTLEDEQRIVISGKYPNKSKFVRVQMSVLMQNGEVPD
;
A
#
# COMPACT_ATOMS: atom_id res chain seq x y z
N LEU A 1 24.29 -10.02 -24.39
CA LEU A 1 23.80 -9.24 -23.27
C LEU A 1 23.67 -7.79 -23.72
N ALA A 2 22.46 -7.36 -23.90
CA ALA A 2 22.16 -6.00 -24.28
C ALA A 2 22.46 -5.06 -23.11
N SER A 3 23.29 -4.08 -23.34
CA SER A 3 23.42 -2.99 -22.40
C SER A 3 22.23 -2.06 -22.57
N VAL A 4 21.42 -1.98 -21.57
CA VAL A 4 20.37 -0.99 -21.50
C VAL A 4 20.99 0.28 -20.99
N VAL A 5 21.12 1.25 -21.86
CA VAL A 5 21.47 2.59 -21.45
C VAL A 5 20.19 3.26 -21.00
N ALA A 6 20.19 3.79 -19.81
CA ALA A 6 19.05 4.41 -19.18
C ALA A 6 18.51 5.64 -19.92
N ASP A 7 19.24 6.09 -20.90
CA ASP A 7 18.82 7.18 -21.74
C ASP A 7 17.94 6.65 -22.87
N SER A 8 16.83 7.25 -23.02
CA SER A 8 15.81 6.94 -24.02
C SER A 8 16.31 6.76 -25.45
N ALA A 9 17.48 7.27 -25.73
CA ALA A 9 17.99 7.33 -27.11
C ALA A 9 18.84 6.14 -27.54
N SER A 10 19.25 5.25 -26.66
CA SER A 10 20.36 4.37 -27.03
C SER A 10 20.30 2.96 -26.51
N VAL A 11 19.13 2.48 -26.27
CA VAL A 11 19.03 1.07 -25.94
C VAL A 11 19.12 0.24 -27.20
N ALA A 12 20.33 -0.13 -27.52
CA ALA A 12 20.53 -1.17 -28.48
C ALA A 12 20.29 -2.53 -27.81
N LEU A 13 19.08 -2.95 -27.76
CA LEU A 13 18.76 -4.34 -27.59
C LEU A 13 18.94 -5.01 -28.95
N THR A 14 20.16 -5.22 -29.33
CA THR A 14 20.46 -6.08 -30.47
C THR A 14 20.44 -7.51 -30.00
N VAL A 15 19.32 -8.14 -30.19
CA VAL A 15 19.23 -9.59 -30.12
C VAL A 15 19.53 -10.12 -31.51
N GLY A 16 20.73 -10.61 -31.67
CA GLY A 16 21.14 -11.25 -32.93
C GLY A 16 21.13 -10.30 -34.10
N SER A 17 21.84 -10.64 -35.14
CA SER A 17 22.06 -9.98 -36.42
C SER A 17 21.47 -8.57 -36.62
N ALA A 18 22.33 -7.71 -36.98
CA ALA A 18 22.21 -6.34 -37.46
C ALA A 18 20.80 -5.83 -37.86
N GLY A 19 19.90 -5.78 -36.91
CA GLY A 19 18.65 -5.05 -37.08
C GLY A 19 18.88 -3.60 -36.71
N THR A 20 18.51 -2.69 -37.54
CA THR A 20 18.45 -1.27 -37.23
C THR A 20 17.39 -1.08 -36.15
N VAL A 21 17.82 -0.90 -34.92
CA VAL A 21 16.90 -0.49 -33.88
C VAL A 21 16.63 0.99 -34.07
N SER A 22 15.42 1.34 -34.48
CA SER A 22 15.02 2.75 -34.49
C SER A 22 14.96 3.28 -33.07
N SER A 23 15.26 4.52 -32.88
CA SER A 23 15.22 5.18 -31.58
C SER A 23 13.85 5.09 -30.90
N LEU A 24 12.79 5.07 -31.67
CA LEU A 24 11.43 4.88 -31.19
C LEU A 24 11.18 3.46 -30.66
N SER A 25 11.73 2.46 -31.33
CA SER A 25 11.64 1.07 -30.86
C SER A 25 12.46 0.85 -29.59
N ALA A 26 13.53 1.61 -29.41
CA ALA A 26 14.34 1.53 -28.19
C ALA A 26 13.58 2.02 -26.96
N ASN A 27 12.87 3.12 -27.05
CA ASN A 27 12.07 3.64 -25.96
C ASN A 27 10.91 2.71 -25.60
N ASN A 28 10.21 2.22 -26.61
CA ASN A 28 9.15 1.25 -26.40
C ASN A 28 9.68 -0.06 -25.83
N SER A 29 10.87 -0.48 -26.24
CA SER A 29 11.48 -1.73 -25.75
C SER A 29 11.78 -1.68 -24.25
N ILE A 30 12.12 -0.53 -23.68
CA ILE A 30 12.33 -0.41 -22.24
C ILE A 30 11.00 -0.61 -21.51
N LEU A 31 9.96 0.07 -21.94
CA LEU A 31 8.62 -0.05 -21.36
C LEU A 31 8.02 -1.45 -21.56
N GLU A 32 8.24 -2.05 -22.74
CA GLU A 32 7.72 -3.38 -23.07
C GLU A 32 8.46 -4.50 -22.33
N VAL A 33 9.78 -4.41 -22.22
CA VAL A 33 10.59 -5.47 -21.63
C VAL A 33 10.71 -5.33 -20.12
N TYR A 34 10.84 -4.13 -19.61
CA TYR A 34 11.08 -3.87 -18.19
C TYR A 34 9.86 -3.30 -17.47
N GLY A 35 8.83 -2.92 -18.20
CA GLY A 35 7.67 -2.25 -17.64
C GLY A 35 8.03 -0.88 -17.06
N ARG A 36 7.08 -0.29 -16.38
CA ARG A 36 7.30 0.95 -15.64
C ARG A 36 8.14 0.66 -14.40
N PHE A 37 8.97 1.59 -14.03
CA PHE A 37 9.83 1.43 -12.86
C PHE A 37 9.04 1.23 -11.57
N ASP A 38 7.86 1.84 -11.46
CA ASP A 38 6.93 1.72 -10.35
C ASP A 38 6.21 0.36 -10.29
N THR A 39 6.15 -0.38 -11.40
CA THR A 39 5.54 -1.73 -11.45
C THR A 39 6.56 -2.85 -11.27
N ARG A 40 7.84 -2.54 -11.28
CA ARG A 40 8.92 -3.51 -11.11
C ARG A 40 8.93 -4.14 -9.73
N TYR A 41 8.53 -3.39 -8.73
CA TYR A 41 8.44 -3.81 -7.35
C TYR A 41 7.00 -3.65 -6.88
N THR A 42 6.38 -4.75 -6.51
CA THR A 42 5.06 -4.71 -5.88
C THR A 42 5.21 -4.43 -4.39
N THR A 43 4.39 -3.55 -3.87
CA THR A 43 4.29 -3.29 -2.46
C THR A 43 3.51 -4.44 -1.81
N PRO A 44 4.08 -5.19 -0.86
CA PRO A 44 3.34 -6.19 -0.11
C PRO A 44 2.13 -5.59 0.60
N ARG A 45 1.03 -6.33 0.57
CA ARG A 45 -0.21 -5.91 1.24
C ARG A 45 -0.86 -7.09 1.95
N THR A 46 -1.60 -6.79 3.01
CA THR A 46 -2.44 -7.80 3.67
C THR A 46 -3.68 -8.09 2.82
N THR A 47 -4.36 -9.18 3.13
CA THR A 47 -5.77 -9.32 2.74
C THR A 47 -6.58 -8.19 3.35
N ALA A 48 -7.78 -7.94 2.83
CA ALA A 48 -8.69 -6.99 3.43
C ALA A 48 -9.14 -7.47 4.80
N PHE A 49 -9.26 -6.54 5.74
CA PHE A 49 -10.01 -6.75 6.97
C PHE A 49 -11.47 -6.48 6.63
N ILE A 50 -12.30 -7.44 6.95
CA ILE A 50 -13.72 -7.45 6.59
C ILE A 50 -14.60 -7.09 7.78
N SER A 51 -15.78 -6.57 7.50
CA SER A 51 -16.82 -6.35 8.50
C SER A 51 -17.34 -7.66 9.06
N GLN A 52 -18.07 -7.58 10.17
CA GLN A 52 -18.97 -8.67 10.53
C GLN A 52 -20.05 -8.86 9.44
N PRO A 53 -20.59 -10.07 9.29
CA PRO A 53 -21.66 -10.28 8.35
C PRO A 53 -22.86 -9.37 8.65
N TYR A 54 -23.28 -8.61 7.64
CA TYR A 54 -24.50 -7.82 7.68
C TYR A 54 -25.51 -8.47 6.74
N GLY A 55 -26.43 -9.24 7.32
CA GLY A 55 -27.28 -10.13 6.54
C GLY A 55 -26.49 -11.26 5.90
N SER A 56 -26.37 -11.23 4.57
CA SER A 56 -25.56 -12.18 3.78
C SER A 56 -24.32 -11.54 3.15
N ALA A 57 -24.05 -10.27 3.45
CA ALA A 57 -22.93 -9.53 2.88
C ALA A 57 -21.82 -9.28 3.91
N GLU A 58 -20.60 -9.34 3.44
CA GLU A 58 -19.40 -8.91 4.14
C GLU A 58 -18.74 -7.80 3.33
N PHE A 59 -18.20 -6.81 4.00
CA PHE A 59 -17.61 -5.63 3.36
C PHE A 59 -16.14 -5.52 3.67
N ASP A 60 -15.34 -5.25 2.65
CA ASP A 60 -13.94 -4.90 2.83
C ASP A 60 -13.84 -3.52 3.50
N LEU A 61 -13.18 -3.45 4.64
CA LEU A 61 -13.01 -2.22 5.40
C LEU A 61 -11.71 -1.51 5.03
N PHE A 62 -10.60 -2.18 5.21
CA PHE A 62 -9.26 -1.66 4.92
C PHE A 62 -8.25 -2.79 4.78
N HIS A 63 -7.09 -2.46 4.27
CA HIS A 63 -5.92 -3.34 4.29
C HIS A 63 -4.67 -2.53 4.60
N PHE A 64 -3.59 -3.21 4.93
CA PHE A 64 -2.30 -2.59 5.12
C PHE A 64 -1.39 -2.85 3.93
N GLU A 65 -0.64 -1.81 3.55
CA GLU A 65 0.47 -1.91 2.61
C GLU A 65 1.77 -1.59 3.34
N THR A 66 2.86 -2.20 2.91
CA THR A 66 4.18 -1.84 3.43
C THR A 66 4.63 -0.49 2.88
N ILE A 67 5.48 0.21 3.62
CA ILE A 67 6.11 1.45 3.14
C ILE A 67 7.20 1.13 2.13
N THR A 68 7.94 0.05 2.38
CA THR A 68 8.99 -0.45 1.49
C THR A 68 8.44 -1.43 0.48
N ASP A 69 8.95 -1.36 -0.74
CA ASP A 69 8.62 -2.31 -1.80
C ASP A 69 9.42 -3.61 -1.66
N GLY A 70 8.96 -4.64 -2.38
CA GLY A 70 9.60 -5.95 -2.43
C GLY A 70 9.19 -6.90 -1.32
N ALA A 71 9.62 -8.14 -1.40
CA ALA A 71 9.15 -9.25 -0.57
C ALA A 71 9.72 -9.26 0.88
N TYR A 72 10.65 -8.38 1.20
CA TYR A 72 11.34 -8.37 2.50
C TYR A 72 10.38 -8.36 3.70
N ALA A 73 9.31 -7.59 3.59
CA ALA A 73 8.35 -7.43 4.67
C ALA A 73 7.62 -8.72 5.03
N ASN A 74 7.40 -9.60 4.04
CA ASN A 74 6.66 -10.85 4.24
C ASN A 74 7.32 -11.80 5.24
N ASP A 75 8.64 -11.70 5.38
CA ASP A 75 9.42 -12.55 6.28
C ASP A 75 9.83 -11.85 7.59
N LYS A 76 9.51 -10.59 7.75
CA LYS A 76 10.01 -9.78 8.88
C LYS A 76 8.95 -9.38 9.86
N PHE A 77 7.76 -9.09 9.42
CA PHE A 77 6.69 -8.70 10.33
C PHE A 77 5.32 -9.17 9.86
N LYS A 78 4.42 -9.23 10.80
CA LYS A 78 3.00 -9.51 10.62
C LYS A 78 2.17 -8.45 11.33
N ILE A 79 0.91 -8.32 10.95
CA ILE A 79 -0.03 -7.39 11.55
C ILE A 79 -1.09 -8.18 12.30
N SER A 80 -1.39 -7.74 13.51
CA SER A 80 -2.46 -8.28 14.34
C SER A 80 -3.39 -7.17 14.78
N ILE A 81 -4.67 -7.48 14.82
CA ILE A 81 -5.69 -6.65 15.45
C ILE A 81 -5.98 -7.23 16.83
N ALA A 82 -5.96 -6.39 17.84
CA ALA A 82 -6.19 -6.77 19.21
C ALA A 82 -7.11 -5.76 19.92
N ASP A 83 -7.49 -6.08 21.14
CA ASP A 83 -8.26 -5.19 22.02
C ASP A 83 -9.52 -4.61 21.36
N LEU A 84 -10.24 -5.45 20.62
CA LEU A 84 -11.46 -5.07 19.92
C LEU A 84 -12.57 -4.82 20.93
N LYS A 85 -13.12 -3.61 20.95
CA LYS A 85 -14.17 -3.18 21.87
C LYS A 85 -15.29 -2.51 21.09
N ALA A 86 -16.50 -2.92 21.35
CA ALA A 86 -17.69 -2.20 20.90
C ALA A 86 -17.79 -0.84 21.60
N SER A 87 -18.52 0.08 20.99
CA SER A 87 -18.87 1.33 21.66
C SER A 87 -19.77 1.06 22.88
N ASN A 88 -19.51 1.79 23.95
CA ASN A 88 -20.40 1.80 25.14
C ASN A 88 -21.43 2.93 25.07
N ASP A 89 -21.33 3.82 24.09
CA ASP A 89 -22.27 4.94 23.90
C ASP A 89 -23.31 4.52 22.86
N PRO A 90 -24.62 4.50 23.23
CA PRO A 90 -25.69 4.16 22.27
C PRO A 90 -25.80 5.13 21.08
N ASN A 91 -25.23 6.32 21.21
CA ASN A 91 -25.24 7.33 20.14
C ASN A 91 -23.96 7.35 19.30
N TYR A 92 -23.02 6.47 19.59
CA TYR A 92 -21.74 6.39 18.89
C TYR A 92 -21.47 4.93 18.51
N GLU A 93 -21.58 4.64 17.24
CA GLU A 93 -21.62 3.28 16.69
C GLU A 93 -20.23 2.67 16.51
N TYR A 94 -19.19 3.50 16.38
CA TYR A 94 -17.84 3.03 16.10
C TYR A 94 -17.16 2.44 17.34
N GLY A 95 -16.73 1.20 17.22
CA GLY A 95 -15.88 0.55 18.20
C GLY A 95 -14.42 1.03 18.15
N THR A 96 -13.63 0.48 19.04
CA THR A 96 -12.19 0.73 19.10
C THR A 96 -11.41 -0.58 19.05
N PHE A 97 -10.20 -0.52 18.51
CA PHE A 97 -9.30 -1.65 18.41
C PHE A 97 -7.84 -1.21 18.45
N GLU A 98 -6.97 -2.15 18.57
CA GLU A 98 -5.53 -1.92 18.54
C GLU A 98 -4.91 -2.59 17.32
N VAL A 99 -4.04 -1.86 16.64
CA VAL A 99 -3.20 -2.40 15.55
C VAL A 99 -1.81 -2.65 16.10
N GLN A 100 -1.32 -3.85 15.88
CA GLN A 100 0.00 -4.30 16.32
C GLN A 100 0.82 -4.74 15.11
N VAL A 101 2.00 -4.17 14.94
CA VAL A 101 3.02 -4.66 14.03
C VAL A 101 3.98 -5.51 14.85
N ARG A 102 4.04 -6.79 14.56
CA ARG A 102 4.78 -7.80 15.32
C ARG A 102 5.87 -8.41 14.46
N LYS A 103 6.90 -8.97 15.08
CA LYS A 103 7.84 -9.81 14.33
C LYS A 103 7.12 -11.01 13.73
N PHE A 104 7.56 -11.42 12.53
CA PHE A 104 6.92 -12.51 11.81
C PHE A 104 7.00 -13.85 12.55
N ASP A 105 8.14 -14.14 13.16
CA ASP A 105 8.49 -15.38 13.85
C ASP A 105 8.07 -15.43 15.32
N ASP A 106 7.35 -14.42 15.83
CA ASP A 106 6.87 -14.42 17.20
C ASP A 106 5.67 -15.35 17.41
N GLU A 107 5.49 -15.76 18.66
CA GLU A 107 4.35 -16.56 19.11
C GLU A 107 3.31 -15.70 19.81
N ASP A 108 2.05 -16.13 19.77
CA ASP A 108 0.95 -15.40 20.43
C ASP A 108 1.06 -15.40 21.95
N THR A 109 1.78 -16.38 22.52
CA THR A 109 2.09 -16.45 23.96
C THR A 109 3.15 -15.45 24.42
N GLY A 110 3.98 -14.98 23.48
CA GLY A 110 5.07 -14.03 23.74
C GLY A 110 5.27 -13.06 22.59
N PRO A 111 4.27 -12.19 22.29
CA PRO A 111 4.32 -11.34 21.12
C PRO A 111 5.46 -10.31 21.19
N GLN A 112 6.26 -10.26 20.13
CA GLN A 112 7.34 -9.29 19.99
C GLN A 112 6.85 -8.09 19.16
N MET A 113 6.46 -7.04 19.86
CA MET A 113 5.93 -5.82 19.25
C MET A 113 7.03 -4.98 18.63
N LEU A 114 6.87 -4.62 17.36
CA LEU A 114 7.67 -3.62 16.68
C LEU A 114 7.04 -2.23 16.80
N GLU A 115 5.73 -2.17 16.57
CA GLU A 115 4.91 -0.96 16.75
C GLU A 115 3.54 -1.33 17.30
N ARG A 116 2.94 -0.38 18.00
CA ARG A 116 1.64 -0.54 18.64
C ARG A 116 0.81 0.73 18.53
N PHE A 117 -0.41 0.59 18.03
CA PHE A 117 -1.35 1.69 17.84
C PHE A 117 -2.66 1.38 18.58
N PRO A 118 -2.77 1.71 19.87
CA PRO A 118 -3.95 1.41 20.66
C PRO A 118 -5.10 2.37 20.39
N GLY A 119 -6.33 1.89 20.55
CA GLY A 119 -7.54 2.70 20.49
C GLY A 119 -7.80 3.34 19.12
N CYS A 120 -7.47 2.63 18.05
CA CYS A 120 -7.86 3.04 16.71
C CYS A 120 -9.37 2.88 16.53
N THR A 121 -9.97 3.72 15.71
CA THR A 121 -11.38 3.63 15.32
C THR A 121 -11.51 3.83 13.80
N LEU A 122 -12.65 3.40 13.26
CA LEU A 122 -12.98 3.61 11.85
C LEU A 122 -13.74 4.91 11.58
N ASP A 123 -14.07 5.68 12.62
CA ASP A 123 -14.72 7.00 12.48
C ASP A 123 -13.74 8.01 11.85
N PRO A 124 -13.99 8.49 10.61
CA PRO A 124 -13.10 9.42 9.92
C PRO A 124 -13.00 10.79 10.60
N ASN A 125 -13.95 11.15 11.46
CA ASN A 125 -13.96 12.43 12.17
C ASN A 125 -13.20 12.38 13.51
N HIS A 126 -12.94 11.19 14.02
CA HIS A 126 -12.29 11.01 15.30
C HIS A 126 -10.77 11.23 15.21
N GLU A 127 -10.17 11.74 16.30
CA GLU A 127 -8.71 11.93 16.37
C GLU A 127 -7.93 10.63 16.25
N ARG A 128 -8.53 9.53 16.70
CA ARG A 128 -7.95 8.18 16.68
C ARG A 128 -8.32 7.40 15.42
N TYR A 129 -8.81 8.07 14.37
CA TYR A 129 -9.06 7.44 13.09
C TYR A 129 -7.83 6.68 12.58
N ILE A 130 -7.99 5.43 12.19
CA ILE A 130 -6.89 4.53 11.84
C ILE A 130 -5.91 5.14 10.83
N ALA A 131 -6.42 5.78 9.76
CA ALA A 131 -5.57 6.42 8.76
C ALA A 131 -4.81 7.63 9.31
N ARG A 132 -5.36 8.33 10.30
CA ARG A 132 -4.70 9.45 10.97
C ARG A 132 -3.63 8.99 11.96
N VAL A 133 -3.85 7.84 12.60
CA VAL A 133 -2.95 7.28 13.61
C VAL A 133 -1.76 6.59 12.98
N ILE A 134 -1.95 5.83 11.91
CA ILE A 134 -0.91 5.03 11.26
C ILE A 134 -0.32 5.79 10.08
N GLY A 135 -1.16 6.40 9.26
CA GLY A 135 -0.85 7.07 8.00
C GLY A 135 -1.36 6.28 6.80
N ASP A 136 -1.67 7.02 5.74
CA ASP A 136 -2.17 6.47 4.47
C ASP A 136 -1.43 7.03 3.26
N MET A 137 -0.36 7.80 3.49
CA MET A 137 0.33 8.52 2.43
C MET A 137 1.21 7.58 1.62
N LYS A 138 1.02 7.61 0.30
CA LYS A 138 1.82 6.87 -0.68
C LYS A 138 2.43 7.84 -1.66
N MET A 139 3.74 7.78 -1.81
CA MET A 139 4.46 8.52 -2.84
C MET A 139 4.82 7.59 -3.98
N ARG A 140 4.56 8.03 -5.19
CA ARG A 140 4.99 7.35 -6.41
C ARG A 140 5.45 8.37 -7.44
N TYR A 141 6.36 7.96 -8.31
CA TYR A 141 6.69 8.75 -9.47
C TYR A 141 5.70 8.44 -10.59
N ASP A 142 5.12 9.47 -11.17
CA ASP A 142 4.17 9.35 -12.27
C ASP A 142 4.92 9.37 -13.60
N PHE A 143 4.98 8.22 -14.25
CA PHE A 143 5.55 8.04 -15.59
C PHE A 143 4.48 8.07 -16.69
N ASP A 144 3.21 8.31 -16.35
CA ASP A 144 2.10 8.21 -17.30
C ASP A 144 2.04 9.39 -18.26
N SER A 145 2.60 10.53 -17.88
CA SER A 145 2.68 11.66 -18.77
C SER A 145 3.65 11.39 -19.94
N THR A 146 3.21 11.72 -21.14
CA THR A 146 4.03 11.62 -22.34
C THR A 146 5.10 12.70 -22.42
N LEU A 147 4.95 13.77 -21.65
CA LEU A 147 5.90 14.86 -21.55
C LEU A 147 6.77 14.66 -20.30
N GLU A 148 8.08 14.60 -20.47
CA GLU A 148 9.02 14.41 -19.35
C GLU A 148 8.90 15.53 -18.30
N ASP A 149 8.62 16.76 -18.73
CA ASP A 149 8.43 17.90 -17.83
C ASP A 149 7.19 17.78 -16.92
N GLU A 150 6.26 16.94 -17.29
CA GLU A 150 5.05 16.67 -16.50
C GLU A 150 5.20 15.46 -15.58
N GLN A 151 6.24 14.66 -15.77
CA GLN A 151 6.54 13.55 -14.89
C GLN A 151 6.99 14.08 -13.52
N ARG A 152 6.32 13.62 -12.48
CA ARG A 152 6.54 14.15 -11.14
C ARG A 152 6.22 13.13 -10.05
N ILE A 153 6.66 13.43 -8.85
CA ILE A 153 6.23 12.69 -7.67
C ILE A 153 4.77 13.04 -7.37
N VAL A 154 3.93 12.01 -7.35
CA VAL A 154 2.53 12.12 -6.94
C VAL A 154 2.40 11.53 -5.54
N ILE A 155 1.75 12.28 -4.68
CA ILE A 155 1.43 11.86 -3.32
C ILE A 155 -0.06 11.60 -3.27
N SER A 156 -0.44 10.39 -2.89
CA SER A 156 -1.81 10.01 -2.58
C SER A 156 -1.94 9.76 -1.08
N GLY A 157 -3.17 9.83 -0.57
CA GLY A 157 -3.44 9.77 0.86
C GLY A 157 -3.51 11.15 1.49
N LYS A 158 -4.10 11.21 2.68
CA LYS A 158 -4.38 12.46 3.40
C LYS A 158 -3.49 12.65 4.62
N TYR A 159 -3.10 11.55 5.26
CA TYR A 159 -2.41 11.58 6.54
C TYR A 159 -0.98 11.08 6.42
N PRO A 160 0.00 11.82 6.96
CA PRO A 160 1.41 11.42 6.91
C PRO A 160 1.62 10.10 7.66
N ASN A 161 2.50 9.26 7.13
CA ASN A 161 2.83 7.99 7.75
C ASN A 161 3.56 8.21 9.08
N LYS A 162 3.00 7.69 10.15
CA LYS A 162 3.60 7.65 11.48
C LYS A 162 4.24 6.30 11.77
N SER A 163 3.69 5.23 11.19
CA SER A 163 4.35 3.93 11.18
C SER A 163 5.59 3.96 10.29
N LYS A 164 6.62 3.21 10.68
CA LYS A 164 7.83 3.00 9.89
C LYS A 164 7.72 1.81 8.95
N PHE A 165 6.73 0.94 9.15
CA PHE A 165 6.61 -0.33 8.44
C PHE A 165 5.44 -0.34 7.46
N VAL A 166 4.31 0.21 7.87
CA VAL A 166 3.05 0.06 7.13
C VAL A 166 2.29 1.37 7.00
N ARG A 167 1.43 1.42 6.03
CA ARG A 167 0.37 2.41 5.87
C ARG A 167 -0.96 1.69 5.73
N VAL A 168 -2.04 2.34 6.08
CA VAL A 168 -3.39 1.79 5.90
C VAL A 168 -3.98 2.30 4.59
N GLN A 169 -4.68 1.41 3.90
CA GLN A 169 -5.46 1.76 2.72
C GLN A 169 -6.92 1.41 3.00
N MET A 170 -7.74 2.44 3.09
CA MET A 170 -9.17 2.27 3.28
C MET A 170 -9.83 1.79 2.00
N SER A 171 -10.83 0.92 2.12
CA SER A 171 -11.63 0.52 0.96
C SER A 171 -12.41 1.70 0.38
N VAL A 172 -12.75 1.61 -0.89
CA VAL A 172 -13.55 2.65 -1.56
C VAL A 172 -14.94 2.74 -0.91
N LEU A 173 -15.51 1.61 -0.51
CA LEU A 173 -16.81 1.56 0.16
C LEU A 173 -16.79 2.34 1.48
N MET A 174 -15.73 2.15 2.29
CA MET A 174 -15.53 2.91 3.53
C MET A 174 -15.35 4.40 3.27
N GLN A 175 -14.59 4.77 2.25
CA GLN A 175 -14.35 6.17 1.90
C GLN A 175 -15.63 6.87 1.45
N ASN A 176 -16.52 6.14 0.79
CA ASN A 176 -17.80 6.65 0.29
C ASN A 176 -18.93 6.60 1.36
N GLY A 177 -18.69 5.98 2.52
CA GLY A 177 -19.74 5.76 3.52
C GLY A 177 -20.79 4.75 3.08
N GLU A 178 -20.44 3.79 2.24
CA GLU A 178 -21.34 2.77 1.69
C GLU A 178 -21.35 1.48 2.55
N VAL A 179 -20.49 1.41 3.55
CA VAL A 179 -20.49 0.30 4.50
C VAL A 179 -21.53 0.59 5.57
N PRO A 180 -22.45 -0.32 5.87
CA PRO A 180 -23.39 -0.15 6.98
C PRO A 180 -22.63 0.00 8.31
N ASP A 181 -23.17 0.84 9.18
CA ASP A 181 -22.66 1.10 10.53
C ASP A 181 -22.87 -0.11 11.46
#